data_8fbee874649f14719f9161290072c082
#
_entry.id   8fbee874649f14719f9161290072c082
#
_cell.length_a   1.000
_cell.length_b   1.000
_cell.length_c   1.000
_cell.angle_alpha   90.00
_cell.angle_beta   90.00
_cell.angle_gamma   90.00
#
_symmetry.space_group_name_H-M   'P 1'
#
loop_
_entity.id
_entity.type
_entity.pdbx_description
1 polymer ?
#
loop_
_entity_poly.entity_id
_entity_poly.type
_entity_poly.pdbx_seq_one_letter_code
_entity_poly.pdbx_strand_id
1 'polypeptide(L)'
;MNFREKIIEFLKIWLPTAIVITALCGLVYLAVQQGMRAAANDPQIQMAEDTARALETGKLPAEVIPVDKVEISKSLSPFLMIFDDSNHVTAMASSAILDGELPILPPGLLEYVKAHGQDRVTWQPREGVRSALVIDRFSGVASGYVVAGRSLREVEIRETNVLHEAALVWVLAIFATLVISTFLVFFNFKRKEK
;
A
#
# COMPACT_ATOMS: atom_id res chain seq x y z
N MET A 1 53.51 0.63 -6.18
CA MET A 1 52.27 0.09 -6.73
C MET A 1 51.76 0.99 -7.81
N ASN A 2 51.47 0.44 -8.99
CA ASN A 2 50.96 1.20 -10.11
C ASN A 2 49.53 1.68 -9.82
N PHE A 3 49.14 2.78 -10.44
CA PHE A 3 47.76 3.37 -10.30
C PHE A 3 46.68 2.33 -10.51
N ARG A 4 46.84 1.40 -11.45
CA ARG A 4 45.95 0.29 -11.75
C ARG A 4 45.78 -0.67 -10.60
N GLU A 5 46.79 -0.99 -9.87
CA GLU A 5 46.77 -1.86 -8.70
C GLU A 5 45.97 -1.22 -7.54
N LYS A 6 46.11 0.10 -7.35
CA LYS A 6 45.33 0.85 -6.34
C LYS A 6 43.84 0.81 -6.63
N ILE A 7 43.47 0.95 -7.89
CA ILE A 7 42.04 0.86 -8.30
C ILE A 7 41.50 -0.56 -8.02
N ILE A 8 42.25 -1.60 -8.35
CA ILE A 8 41.82 -2.98 -8.12
C ILE A 8 41.63 -3.25 -6.61
N GLU A 9 42.54 -2.82 -5.76
CA GLU A 9 42.44 -2.98 -4.31
C GLU A 9 41.25 -2.18 -3.74
N PHE A 10 41.02 -0.95 -4.22
CA PHE A 10 39.86 -0.16 -3.87
C PHE A 10 38.55 -0.89 -4.23
N LEU A 11 38.44 -1.36 -5.46
CA LEU A 11 37.24 -2.06 -5.93
C LEU A 11 36.97 -3.37 -5.15
N LYS A 12 38.02 -4.09 -4.78
CA LYS A 12 37.85 -5.32 -3.97
C LYS A 12 37.24 -5.04 -2.59
N ILE A 13 37.50 -3.87 -2.00
CA ILE A 13 36.97 -3.49 -0.69
C ILE A 13 35.59 -2.84 -0.85
N TRP A 14 35.49 -1.90 -1.77
CA TRP A 14 34.28 -1.06 -1.90
C TRP A 14 33.10 -1.79 -2.54
N LEU A 15 33.33 -2.55 -3.63
CA LEU A 15 32.25 -3.16 -4.40
C LEU A 15 31.41 -4.17 -3.59
N PRO A 16 31.98 -5.11 -2.83
CA PRO A 16 31.17 -6.01 -2.00
C PRO A 16 30.35 -5.25 -0.94
N THR A 17 30.96 -4.23 -0.32
CA THR A 17 30.28 -3.41 0.70
C THR A 17 29.12 -2.62 0.10
N ALA A 18 29.32 -2.02 -1.08
CA ALA A 18 28.28 -1.29 -1.81
C ALA A 18 27.11 -2.21 -2.21
N ILE A 19 27.41 -3.43 -2.65
CA ILE A 19 26.38 -4.43 -2.97
C ILE A 19 25.54 -4.78 -1.73
N VAL A 20 26.20 -5.08 -0.61
CA VAL A 20 25.52 -5.42 0.64
C VAL A 20 24.63 -4.27 1.12
N ILE A 21 25.15 -3.04 1.12
CA ILE A 21 24.37 -1.85 1.52
C ILE A 21 23.16 -1.68 0.61
N THR A 22 23.34 -1.79 -0.71
CA THR A 22 22.24 -1.66 -1.67
C THR A 22 21.18 -2.74 -1.43
N ALA A 23 21.56 -3.99 -1.21
CA ALA A 23 20.65 -5.08 -0.92
C ALA A 23 19.89 -4.85 0.39
N LEU A 24 20.56 -4.41 1.46
CA LEU A 24 19.94 -4.14 2.76
C LEU A 24 18.96 -2.96 2.68
N CYS A 25 19.35 -1.84 2.05
CA CYS A 25 18.45 -0.70 1.87
C CYS A 25 17.22 -1.08 1.05
N GLY A 26 17.41 -1.85 -0.03
CA GLY A 26 16.32 -2.37 -0.84
C GLY A 26 15.38 -3.29 -0.06
N LEU A 27 15.93 -4.21 0.74
CA LEU A 27 15.15 -5.11 1.58
C LEU A 27 14.30 -4.36 2.61
N VAL A 28 14.92 -3.40 3.32
CA VAL A 28 14.23 -2.58 4.32
C VAL A 28 13.11 -1.77 3.66
N TYR A 29 13.38 -1.13 2.51
CA TYR A 29 12.37 -0.40 1.77
C TYR A 29 11.17 -1.29 1.38
N LEU A 30 11.44 -2.47 0.80
CA LEU A 30 10.39 -3.43 0.42
C LEU A 30 9.58 -3.91 1.62
N ALA A 31 10.22 -4.22 2.74
CA ALA A 31 9.55 -4.68 3.96
C ALA A 31 8.62 -3.60 4.52
N VAL A 32 9.09 -2.34 4.58
CA VAL A 32 8.28 -1.21 5.03
C VAL A 32 7.11 -0.95 4.08
N GLN A 33 7.36 -0.94 2.76
CA GLN A 33 6.32 -0.74 1.75
C GLN A 33 5.23 -1.81 1.83
N GLN A 34 5.59 -3.08 1.95
CA GLN A 34 4.62 -4.17 2.09
C GLN A 34 3.83 -4.07 3.39
N GLY A 35 4.48 -3.72 4.50
CA GLY A 35 3.83 -3.49 5.78
C GLY A 35 2.80 -2.37 5.72
N MET A 36 3.13 -1.25 5.08
CA MET A 36 2.21 -0.11 4.92
C MET A 36 0.99 -0.47 4.05
N ARG A 37 1.20 -1.24 2.98
CA ARG A 37 0.10 -1.72 2.11
C ARG A 37 -0.81 -2.71 2.82
N ALA A 38 -0.26 -3.63 3.59
CA ALA A 38 -1.04 -4.57 4.39
C ALA A 38 -1.90 -3.83 5.41
N ALA A 39 -1.28 -2.95 6.21
CA ALA A 39 -1.97 -2.16 7.23
C ALA A 39 -3.03 -1.19 6.66
N ALA A 40 -2.92 -0.81 5.39
CA ALA A 40 -3.92 0.05 4.74
C ALA A 40 -5.29 -0.62 4.59
N ASN A 41 -5.36 -1.95 4.60
CA ASN A 41 -6.60 -2.70 4.46
C ASN A 41 -7.27 -3.06 5.79
N ASP A 42 -6.54 -3.08 6.91
CA ASP A 42 -7.05 -3.58 8.19
C ASP A 42 -8.36 -2.91 8.64
N PRO A 43 -8.51 -1.57 8.64
CA PRO A 43 -9.75 -0.93 9.05
C PRO A 43 -10.94 -1.28 8.15
N GLN A 44 -10.72 -1.44 6.83
CA GLN A 44 -11.76 -1.78 5.87
C GLN A 44 -12.18 -3.24 5.99
N ILE A 45 -11.26 -4.15 6.32
CA ILE A 45 -11.57 -5.55 6.59
C ILE A 45 -12.54 -5.65 7.76
N GLN A 46 -12.18 -5.06 8.91
CA GLN A 46 -13.01 -5.05 10.08
C GLN A 46 -14.39 -4.42 9.80
N MET A 47 -14.41 -3.29 9.09
CA MET A 47 -15.64 -2.59 8.74
C MET A 47 -16.55 -3.42 7.82
N ALA A 48 -15.98 -4.13 6.83
CA ALA A 48 -16.72 -4.99 5.93
C ALA A 48 -17.31 -6.20 6.68
N GLU A 49 -16.50 -6.90 7.46
CA GLU A 49 -16.92 -8.07 8.22
C GLU A 49 -17.97 -7.76 9.29
N ASP A 50 -17.80 -6.66 10.05
CA ASP A 50 -18.76 -6.26 11.08
C ASP A 50 -20.10 -5.83 10.44
N THR A 51 -20.04 -5.15 9.28
CA THR A 51 -21.25 -4.76 8.55
C THR A 51 -21.95 -5.98 7.94
N ALA A 52 -21.20 -6.90 7.33
CA ALA A 52 -21.74 -8.15 6.78
C ALA A 52 -22.47 -8.95 7.87
N ARG A 53 -21.83 -9.14 9.03
CA ARG A 53 -22.40 -9.83 10.18
C ARG A 53 -23.66 -9.14 10.71
N ALA A 54 -23.70 -7.82 10.71
CA ALA A 54 -24.88 -7.06 11.13
C ALA A 54 -26.07 -7.28 10.18
N LEU A 55 -25.81 -7.32 8.86
CA LEU A 55 -26.81 -7.61 7.84
C LEU A 55 -27.31 -9.06 7.90
N GLU A 56 -26.41 -10.03 8.14
CA GLU A 56 -26.77 -11.46 8.33
C GLU A 56 -27.70 -11.66 9.53
N THR A 57 -27.55 -10.88 10.58
CA THR A 57 -28.43 -10.91 11.76
C THR A 57 -29.75 -10.15 11.58
N GLY A 58 -29.99 -9.59 10.40
CA GLY A 58 -31.27 -8.97 10.02
C GLY A 58 -31.35 -7.45 10.18
N LYS A 59 -30.22 -6.75 10.42
CA LYS A 59 -30.21 -5.29 10.35
C LYS A 59 -30.46 -4.82 8.90
N LEU A 60 -31.15 -3.71 8.77
CA LEU A 60 -31.41 -3.12 7.46
C LEU A 60 -30.18 -2.37 6.94
N PRO A 61 -29.94 -2.33 5.61
CA PRO A 61 -28.85 -1.56 5.01
C PRO A 61 -28.78 -0.09 5.48
N ALA A 62 -29.93 0.54 5.64
CA ALA A 62 -30.02 1.93 6.11
C ALA A 62 -29.58 2.12 7.58
N GLU A 63 -29.61 1.08 8.39
CA GLU A 63 -29.22 1.15 9.81
C GLU A 63 -27.71 1.01 10.02
N VAL A 64 -27.03 0.35 9.07
CA VAL A 64 -25.58 0.07 9.17
C VAL A 64 -24.73 1.04 8.37
N ILE A 65 -25.31 1.75 7.41
CA ILE A 65 -24.62 2.79 6.64
C ILE A 65 -24.47 4.07 7.48
N PRO A 66 -23.26 4.66 7.57
CA PRO A 66 -23.07 5.97 8.17
C PRO A 66 -23.96 7.04 7.51
N VAL A 67 -24.57 7.88 8.31
CA VAL A 67 -25.46 8.98 7.82
C VAL A 67 -24.66 9.99 7.03
N ASP A 68 -23.45 10.28 7.47
CA ASP A 68 -22.56 11.24 6.81
C ASP A 68 -22.05 10.70 5.48
N LYS A 69 -22.22 11.49 4.43
CA LYS A 69 -21.69 11.16 3.10
C LYS A 69 -20.22 11.47 3.02
N VAL A 70 -19.48 10.58 2.40
CA VAL A 70 -18.04 10.66 2.20
C VAL A 70 -17.76 10.95 0.73
N GLU A 71 -17.31 12.15 0.42
CA GLU A 71 -16.81 12.50 -0.92
C GLU A 71 -15.43 11.87 -1.13
N ILE A 72 -15.38 10.74 -1.84
CA ILE A 72 -14.20 9.88 -1.95
C ILE A 72 -13.02 10.53 -2.66
N SER A 73 -13.26 11.57 -3.45
CA SER A 73 -12.20 12.36 -4.10
C SER A 73 -11.46 13.30 -3.14
N LYS A 74 -12.09 13.67 -2.01
CA LYS A 74 -11.57 14.68 -1.08
C LYS A 74 -11.32 14.14 0.31
N SER A 75 -12.15 13.22 0.78
CA SER A 75 -12.11 12.70 2.14
C SER A 75 -11.12 11.55 2.30
N LEU A 76 -10.55 11.44 3.50
CA LEU A 76 -9.77 10.28 3.95
C LEU A 76 -10.59 9.32 4.82
N SER A 77 -11.83 9.70 5.13
CA SER A 77 -12.73 8.87 5.93
C SER A 77 -13.05 7.57 5.19
N PRO A 78 -13.18 6.46 5.90
CA PRO A 78 -13.68 5.23 5.30
C PRO A 78 -15.15 5.39 4.89
N PHE A 79 -15.57 4.61 3.92
CA PHE A 79 -16.93 4.60 3.39
C PHE A 79 -17.45 3.17 3.23
N LEU A 80 -18.76 3.04 3.20
CA LEU A 80 -19.47 1.78 2.98
C LEU A 80 -20.42 1.92 1.80
N MET A 81 -20.52 0.83 1.03
CA MET A 81 -21.56 0.62 0.03
C MET A 81 -22.13 -0.79 0.21
N ILE A 82 -23.42 -0.96 0.05
CA ILE A 82 -24.10 -2.25 0.15
C ILE A 82 -24.84 -2.52 -1.17
N PHE A 83 -24.61 -3.71 -1.72
CA PHE A 83 -25.21 -4.16 -2.97
C PHE A 83 -26.07 -5.40 -2.72
N ASP A 84 -27.15 -5.52 -3.48
CA ASP A 84 -27.99 -6.70 -3.55
C ASP A 84 -27.35 -7.78 -4.45
N ASP A 85 -27.60 -9.05 -4.16
CA ASP A 85 -27.15 -10.19 -4.98
C ASP A 85 -27.78 -10.20 -6.40
N SER A 86 -28.90 -9.50 -6.60
CA SER A 86 -29.58 -9.38 -7.90
C SER A 86 -29.18 -8.14 -8.74
N ASN A 87 -28.70 -7.08 -8.10
CA ASN A 87 -28.33 -5.84 -8.76
C ASN A 87 -26.92 -5.38 -8.35
N HIS A 88 -25.95 -5.66 -9.22
CA HIS A 88 -24.56 -5.32 -9.01
C HIS A 88 -24.16 -3.93 -9.54
N VAL A 89 -25.08 -3.18 -10.10
CA VAL A 89 -24.78 -1.89 -10.74
C VAL A 89 -24.95 -0.73 -9.77
N THR A 90 -26.04 -0.74 -8.99
CA THR A 90 -26.36 0.36 -8.09
C THR A 90 -26.38 -0.12 -6.65
N ALA A 91 -25.70 0.58 -5.77
CA ALA A 91 -25.73 0.29 -4.35
C ALA A 91 -27.13 0.51 -3.77
N MET A 92 -27.63 -0.44 -2.97
CA MET A 92 -28.87 -0.30 -2.20
C MET A 92 -28.76 0.81 -1.16
N ALA A 93 -27.59 0.91 -0.53
CA ALA A 93 -27.26 1.95 0.42
C ALA A 93 -25.77 2.30 0.31
N SER A 94 -25.41 3.57 0.43
CA SER A 94 -24.03 4.03 0.31
C SER A 94 -23.79 5.27 1.16
N SER A 95 -22.65 5.31 1.86
CA SER A 95 -22.09 6.56 2.38
C SER A 95 -21.13 7.23 1.38
N ALA A 96 -20.62 6.49 0.39
CA ALA A 96 -19.72 7.02 -0.62
C ALA A 96 -20.46 7.87 -1.65
N ILE A 97 -19.88 9.00 -2.00
CA ILE A 97 -20.25 9.84 -3.15
C ILE A 97 -18.99 10.23 -3.92
N LEU A 98 -19.12 10.42 -5.22
CA LEU A 98 -18.08 10.93 -6.11
C LEU A 98 -18.67 12.04 -6.97
N ASP A 99 -18.20 13.27 -6.75
CA ASP A 99 -18.73 14.48 -7.41
C ASP A 99 -20.25 14.66 -7.24
N GLY A 100 -20.78 14.24 -6.08
CA GLY A 100 -22.20 14.33 -5.73
C GLY A 100 -23.06 13.16 -6.19
N GLU A 101 -22.51 12.20 -6.94
CA GLU A 101 -23.22 11.02 -7.44
C GLU A 101 -22.78 9.74 -6.71
N LEU A 102 -23.60 8.68 -6.83
CA LEU A 102 -23.22 7.36 -6.33
C LEU A 102 -22.14 6.76 -7.24
N PRO A 103 -21.00 6.34 -6.69
CA PRO A 103 -19.94 5.76 -7.48
C PRO A 103 -20.33 4.35 -7.98
N ILE A 104 -19.91 4.02 -9.20
CA ILE A 104 -20.17 2.74 -9.84
C ILE A 104 -18.93 1.85 -9.73
N LEU A 105 -19.12 0.61 -9.29
CA LEU A 105 -18.04 -0.38 -9.24
C LEU A 105 -17.79 -0.98 -10.65
N PRO A 106 -16.54 -1.44 -10.91
CA PRO A 106 -16.24 -2.15 -12.15
C PRO A 106 -17.10 -3.42 -12.29
N PRO A 107 -17.60 -3.71 -13.49
CA PRO A 107 -18.34 -4.94 -13.74
C PRO A 107 -17.45 -6.17 -13.48
N GLY A 108 -18.04 -7.24 -12.96
CA GLY A 108 -17.35 -8.50 -12.65
C GLY A 108 -16.71 -8.57 -11.27
N LEU A 109 -16.53 -7.44 -10.56
CA LEU A 109 -15.92 -7.42 -9.24
C LEU A 109 -16.77 -8.18 -8.21
N LEU A 110 -18.07 -7.92 -8.16
CA LEU A 110 -19.01 -8.61 -7.26
C LEU A 110 -19.22 -10.07 -7.65
N GLU A 111 -19.14 -10.40 -8.94
CA GLU A 111 -19.19 -11.79 -9.42
C GLU A 111 -17.98 -12.60 -8.94
N TYR A 112 -16.79 -12.00 -8.93
CA TYR A 112 -15.61 -12.64 -8.37
C TYR A 112 -15.81 -12.96 -6.88
N VAL A 113 -16.31 -12.00 -6.10
CA VAL A 113 -16.60 -12.17 -4.67
C VAL A 113 -17.69 -13.21 -4.44
N LYS A 114 -18.68 -13.33 -5.33
CA LYS A 114 -19.69 -14.39 -5.28
C LYS A 114 -19.08 -15.78 -5.28
N ALA A 115 -18.02 -15.99 -6.03
CA ALA A 115 -17.32 -17.27 -6.13
C ALA A 115 -16.32 -17.53 -5.01
N HIS A 116 -15.72 -16.46 -4.42
CA HIS A 116 -14.59 -16.57 -3.50
C HIS A 116 -14.88 -16.07 -2.07
N GLY A 117 -16.03 -15.45 -1.84
CA GLY A 117 -16.48 -14.95 -0.54
C GLY A 117 -16.00 -13.52 -0.24
N GLN A 118 -14.72 -13.24 -0.40
CA GLN A 118 -14.11 -11.93 -0.13
C GLN A 118 -13.09 -11.55 -1.21
N ASP A 119 -12.92 -10.26 -1.46
CA ASP A 119 -11.83 -9.74 -2.30
C ASP A 119 -11.28 -8.42 -1.77
N ARG A 120 -10.03 -8.12 -2.11
CA ARG A 120 -9.30 -6.90 -1.72
C ARG A 120 -8.66 -6.29 -2.95
N VAL A 121 -9.17 -5.14 -3.37
CA VAL A 121 -8.77 -4.52 -4.62
C VAL A 121 -8.44 -3.04 -4.45
N THR A 122 -7.59 -2.54 -5.33
CA THR A 122 -7.44 -1.10 -5.53
C THR A 122 -8.38 -0.66 -6.62
N TRP A 123 -9.25 0.26 -6.30
CA TRP A 123 -10.23 0.83 -7.21
C TRP A 123 -9.90 2.29 -7.53
N GLN A 124 -9.95 2.61 -8.81
CA GLN A 124 -9.72 3.96 -9.31
C GLN A 124 -10.90 4.39 -10.20
N PRO A 125 -11.95 4.97 -9.61
CA PRO A 125 -13.13 5.40 -10.37
C PRO A 125 -12.82 6.54 -11.33
N ARG A 126 -11.78 7.33 -11.02
CA ARG A 126 -11.32 8.47 -11.79
C ARG A 126 -9.82 8.67 -11.59
N GLU A 127 -9.15 9.30 -12.54
CA GLU A 127 -7.75 9.66 -12.41
C GLU A 127 -7.49 10.48 -11.14
N GLY A 128 -6.47 10.10 -10.38
CA GLY A 128 -6.11 10.71 -9.10
C GLY A 128 -6.99 10.33 -7.90
N VAL A 129 -8.06 9.55 -8.08
CA VAL A 129 -8.92 9.06 -6.99
C VAL A 129 -8.74 7.56 -6.86
N ARG A 130 -7.91 7.13 -5.90
CA ARG A 130 -7.63 5.71 -5.64
C ARG A 130 -8.06 5.33 -4.24
N SER A 131 -8.76 4.23 -4.13
CA SER A 131 -9.25 3.68 -2.87
C SER A 131 -8.89 2.19 -2.74
N ALA A 132 -8.49 1.78 -1.55
CA ALA A 132 -8.48 0.37 -1.19
C ALA A 132 -9.89 -0.05 -0.86
N LEU A 133 -10.37 -1.11 -1.49
CA LEU A 133 -11.68 -1.72 -1.21
C LEU A 133 -11.48 -3.11 -0.62
N VAL A 134 -12.29 -3.41 0.38
CA VAL A 134 -12.55 -4.76 0.87
C VAL A 134 -14.01 -5.06 0.60
N ILE A 135 -14.25 -6.15 -0.09
CA ILE A 135 -15.60 -6.60 -0.48
C ILE A 135 -15.85 -7.91 0.20
N ASP A 136 -16.92 -7.98 0.96
CA ASP A 136 -17.33 -9.18 1.66
C ASP A 136 -18.76 -9.57 1.29
N ARG A 137 -19.01 -10.86 1.11
CA ARG A 137 -20.32 -11.38 0.83
C ARG A 137 -21.04 -11.73 2.11
N PHE A 138 -22.28 -11.28 2.27
CA PHE A 138 -23.14 -11.70 3.36
C PHE A 138 -24.30 -12.55 2.86
N SER A 139 -24.72 -13.48 3.71
CA SER A 139 -25.84 -14.39 3.43
C SER A 139 -26.58 -14.72 4.74
N GLY A 140 -27.87 -14.43 4.78
CA GLY A 140 -28.70 -14.62 5.97
C GLY A 140 -30.16 -14.37 5.65
N VAL A 141 -30.79 -13.43 6.37
CA VAL A 141 -32.16 -12.97 6.05
C VAL A 141 -32.23 -12.32 4.66
N ALA A 142 -31.16 -11.65 4.28
CA ALA A 142 -30.91 -11.16 2.93
C ALA A 142 -29.52 -11.60 2.48
N SER A 143 -29.24 -11.52 1.19
CA SER A 143 -27.91 -11.79 0.62
C SER A 143 -27.46 -10.66 -0.29
N GLY A 144 -26.14 -10.44 -0.27
CA GLY A 144 -25.53 -9.34 -1.05
C GLY A 144 -24.08 -9.15 -0.71
N TYR A 145 -23.60 -7.94 -0.94
CA TYR A 145 -22.17 -7.58 -0.80
C TYR A 145 -22.02 -6.29 0.00
N VAL A 146 -21.07 -6.29 0.91
CA VAL A 146 -20.59 -5.11 1.61
C VAL A 146 -19.27 -4.70 0.99
N VAL A 147 -19.16 -3.44 0.62
CA VAL A 147 -17.94 -2.83 0.10
C VAL A 147 -17.49 -1.76 1.08
N ALA A 148 -16.41 -2.02 1.80
CA ALA A 148 -15.76 -1.03 2.64
C ALA A 148 -14.55 -0.45 1.90
N GLY A 149 -14.42 0.87 1.88
CA GLY A 149 -13.36 1.54 1.15
C GLY A 149 -12.73 2.70 1.90
N ARG A 150 -11.51 3.04 1.52
CA ARG A 150 -10.78 4.21 2.02
C ARG A 150 -9.79 4.73 0.97
N SER A 151 -9.61 6.05 0.93
CA SER A 151 -8.62 6.69 0.06
C SER A 151 -7.20 6.21 0.35
N LEU A 152 -6.46 5.88 -0.71
CA LEU A 152 -5.02 5.52 -0.65
C LEU A 152 -4.09 6.74 -0.64
N ARG A 153 -4.61 7.95 -0.78
CA ARG A 153 -3.80 9.17 -0.91
C ARG A 153 -2.73 9.31 0.17
N GLU A 154 -3.09 9.11 1.44
CA GLU A 154 -2.13 9.20 2.55
C GLU A 154 -1.09 8.08 2.54
N VAL A 155 -1.49 6.88 2.12
CA VAL A 155 -0.58 5.74 2.00
C VAL A 155 0.45 6.01 0.90
N GLU A 156 0.01 6.52 -0.25
CA GLU A 156 0.88 6.86 -1.39
C GLU A 156 1.86 8.00 -1.05
N ILE A 157 1.41 9.03 -0.31
CA ILE A 157 2.28 10.09 0.18
C ILE A 157 3.36 9.52 1.12
N ARG A 158 2.97 8.64 2.05
CA ARG A 158 3.90 7.99 2.97
C ARG A 158 4.87 7.06 2.25
N GLU A 159 4.40 6.28 1.28
CA GLU A 159 5.27 5.43 0.44
C GLU A 159 6.35 6.28 -0.27
N THR A 160 5.94 7.42 -0.83
CA THR A 160 6.87 8.34 -1.51
C THR A 160 7.90 8.94 -0.54
N ASN A 161 7.48 9.33 0.66
CA ASN A 161 8.38 9.86 1.69
C ASN A 161 9.40 8.79 2.13
N VAL A 162 8.94 7.56 2.41
CA VAL A 162 9.84 6.44 2.77
C VAL A 162 10.84 6.15 1.64
N LEU A 163 10.43 6.23 0.37
CA LEU A 163 11.34 6.08 -0.76
C LEU A 163 12.44 7.15 -0.76
N HIS A 164 12.08 8.42 -0.55
CA HIS A 164 13.04 9.51 -0.49
C HIS A 164 14.01 9.36 0.69
N GLU A 165 13.51 8.99 1.87
CA GLU A 165 14.34 8.75 3.05
C GLU A 165 15.30 7.56 2.84
N ALA A 166 14.81 6.45 2.30
CA ALA A 166 15.63 5.29 1.98
C ALA A 166 16.70 5.60 0.94
N ALA A 167 16.36 6.37 -0.09
CA ALA A 167 17.30 6.83 -1.12
C ALA A 167 18.39 7.75 -0.54
N LEU A 168 18.02 8.68 0.35
CA LEU A 168 18.97 9.55 1.02
C LEU A 168 19.96 8.74 1.89
N VAL A 169 19.45 7.82 2.70
CA VAL A 169 20.30 6.95 3.54
C VAL A 169 21.22 6.10 2.68
N TRP A 170 20.72 5.54 1.58
CA TRP A 170 21.52 4.77 0.64
C TRP A 170 22.64 5.59 0.03
N VAL A 171 22.36 6.80 -0.46
CA VAL A 171 23.39 7.72 -1.04
C VAL A 171 24.46 8.06 -0.01
N LEU A 172 24.06 8.42 1.21
CA LEU A 172 24.99 8.75 2.30
C LEU A 172 25.88 7.54 2.68
N ALA A 173 25.30 6.35 2.76
CA ALA A 173 26.02 5.13 3.07
C ALA A 173 27.02 4.74 1.97
N ILE A 174 26.63 4.84 0.70
CA ILE A 174 27.53 4.59 -0.43
C ILE A 174 28.68 5.62 -0.44
N PHE A 175 28.38 6.90 -0.20
CA PHE A 175 29.41 7.94 -0.11
C PHE A 175 30.37 7.70 1.05
N ALA A 176 29.85 7.36 2.24
CA ALA A 176 30.68 7.04 3.40
C ALA A 176 31.62 5.84 3.15
N THR A 177 31.11 4.76 2.53
CA THR A 177 31.94 3.59 2.18
C THR A 177 32.99 3.92 1.13
N LEU A 178 32.68 4.80 0.17
CA LEU A 178 33.64 5.27 -0.81
C LEU A 178 34.80 6.02 -0.14
N VAL A 179 34.48 6.95 0.78
CA VAL A 179 35.50 7.70 1.54
C VAL A 179 36.34 6.77 2.39
N ILE A 180 35.70 5.86 3.16
CA ILE A 180 36.39 4.90 4.03
C ILE A 180 37.32 3.97 3.21
N SER A 181 36.82 3.41 2.10
CA SER A 181 37.61 2.52 1.25
C SER A 181 38.81 3.25 0.63
N THR A 182 38.61 4.50 0.21
CA THR A 182 39.71 5.34 -0.29
C THR A 182 40.77 5.56 0.80
N PHE A 183 40.31 5.93 1.99
CA PHE A 183 41.21 6.15 3.12
C PHE A 183 42.00 4.90 3.47
N LEU A 184 41.36 3.73 3.55
CA LEU A 184 42.01 2.44 3.86
C LEU A 184 43.06 2.09 2.81
N VAL A 185 42.78 2.28 1.51
CA VAL A 185 43.76 2.01 0.45
C VAL A 185 44.97 2.94 0.55
N PHE A 186 44.75 4.24 0.80
CA PHE A 186 45.85 5.21 0.91
C PHE A 186 46.66 5.07 2.17
N PHE A 187 46.08 4.74 3.36
CA PHE A 187 46.79 4.64 4.63
C PHE A 187 47.45 3.29 4.82
N ASN A 188 46.88 2.18 4.41
CA ASN A 188 47.53 0.86 4.52
C ASN A 188 48.78 0.77 3.65
N PHE A 189 48.89 1.57 2.61
CA PHE A 189 50.07 1.63 1.74
C PHE A 189 51.29 2.27 2.43
N LYS A 190 51.11 3.32 3.21
CA LYS A 190 52.22 3.94 3.96
C LYS A 190 52.84 3.02 5.03
N ARG A 191 52.10 1.98 5.46
CA ARG A 191 52.57 1.06 6.50
C ARG A 191 53.37 -0.13 5.95
N LYS A 192 53.24 -0.46 4.66
CA LYS A 192 54.00 -1.53 3.99
C LYS A 192 55.33 -1.09 3.39
N GLU A 193 55.56 0.24 3.29
CA GLU A 193 56.83 0.81 2.78
C GLU A 193 57.85 1.17 3.92
N LYS A 194 57.50 0.88 5.20
CA LYS A 194 58.41 0.97 6.34
C LYS A 194 58.79 -0.44 6.84
#